data_03d46618b81f2f2999eadd4d7dae1a59
#
_entry.id   03d46618b81f2f2999eadd4d7dae1a59
#
_cell.length_a   1.000
_cell.length_b   1.000
_cell.length_c   1.000
_cell.angle_alpha   90.00
_cell.angle_beta   90.00
_cell.angle_gamma   90.00
#
_symmetry.space_group_name_H-M   'P 1'
#
loop_
_entity.id
_entity.type
_entity.pdbx_description
1 polymer ?
#
loop_
_entity_poly.entity_id
_entity_poly.type
_entity_poly.pdbx_seq_one_letter_code
_entity_poly.pdbx_strand_id
1 'polypeptide(L)'
;MSDAPAPGSMAAELIRFAAWLAARNYSPYTIEQRNTAIGAFIAWAALRGVERPQDVTRPMLERYQRHLFHHRKVDGAPLAFRTQATRLTPIRAYFKWLARERLVLFNPAADLELPRGEKRLPANILSPDEVEAILAGPDLATPQGLRDRAILETLYATAIRRLELIRLSVFDVDYARKLIVVRKGKGNKDRIVPTGARALGWIAAYRDEARPQLVCGADDGTLFLTGKGQAIAPKKLTGRVGAYVAAAGLSKTGSCHLFRHTAATLMLEN
;
A
#
# COMPACT_ATOMS: atom_id res chain seq x y z
N MET A 1 -27.18 16.89 -6.89
CA MET A 1 -27.89 15.63 -6.54
C MET A 1 -27.38 14.60 -7.52
N SER A 2 -26.61 13.61 -7.07
CA SER A 2 -26.13 12.54 -7.96
C SER A 2 -27.30 11.56 -8.14
N ASP A 3 -27.88 11.50 -9.34
CA ASP A 3 -28.92 10.54 -9.66
C ASP A 3 -28.41 9.12 -9.40
N ALA A 4 -29.25 8.31 -8.74
CA ALA A 4 -28.93 6.89 -8.52
C ALA A 4 -28.76 6.21 -9.89
N PRO A 5 -27.76 5.33 -10.07
CA PRO A 5 -27.54 4.67 -11.35
C PRO A 5 -28.77 3.81 -11.74
N ALA A 6 -29.07 3.80 -13.04
CA ALA A 6 -30.21 3.04 -13.57
C ALA A 6 -30.13 1.55 -13.19
N PRO A 7 -31.23 0.93 -12.75
CA PRO A 7 -31.26 -0.49 -12.41
C PRO A 7 -30.73 -1.37 -13.55
N GLY A 8 -29.88 -2.35 -13.24
CA GLY A 8 -29.29 -3.26 -14.23
C GLY A 8 -28.15 -2.64 -15.04
N SER A 9 -27.78 -1.38 -14.80
CA SER A 9 -26.58 -0.79 -15.39
C SER A 9 -25.31 -1.32 -14.72
N MET A 10 -24.16 -1.28 -15.42
CA MET A 10 -22.86 -1.62 -14.82
C MET A 10 -22.55 -0.78 -13.58
N ALA A 11 -22.99 0.48 -13.53
CA ALA A 11 -22.79 1.34 -12.38
C ALA A 11 -23.58 0.88 -11.14
N ALA A 12 -24.85 0.46 -11.31
CA ALA A 12 -25.65 -0.11 -10.24
C ALA A 12 -25.06 -1.44 -9.73
N GLU A 13 -24.63 -2.30 -10.66
CA GLU A 13 -24.01 -3.58 -10.32
C GLU A 13 -22.64 -3.41 -9.66
N LEU A 14 -21.91 -2.31 -9.92
CA LEU A 14 -20.66 -1.99 -9.23
C LEU A 14 -20.88 -1.74 -7.73
N ILE A 15 -21.98 -1.08 -7.37
CA ILE A 15 -22.37 -0.87 -5.96
C ILE A 15 -22.61 -2.20 -5.27
N ARG A 16 -23.35 -3.12 -5.92
CA ARG A 16 -23.60 -4.47 -5.41
C ARG A 16 -22.31 -5.29 -5.27
N PHE A 17 -21.40 -5.18 -6.24
CA PHE A 17 -20.10 -5.83 -6.19
C PHE A 17 -19.25 -5.30 -5.03
N ALA A 18 -19.25 -3.99 -4.78
CA ALA A 18 -18.56 -3.39 -3.63
C ALA A 18 -19.10 -3.91 -2.30
N ALA A 19 -20.42 -3.99 -2.13
CA ALA A 19 -21.06 -4.59 -0.97
C ALA A 19 -20.69 -6.07 -0.80
N TRP A 20 -20.66 -6.84 -1.90
CA TRP A 20 -20.23 -8.23 -1.89
C TRP A 20 -18.76 -8.40 -1.48
N LEU A 21 -17.88 -7.49 -1.88
CA LEU A 21 -16.47 -7.48 -1.44
C LEU A 21 -16.37 -7.17 0.06
N ALA A 22 -17.15 -6.19 0.55
CA ALA A 22 -17.17 -5.80 1.95
C ALA A 22 -17.64 -6.97 2.85
N ALA A 23 -18.69 -7.67 2.45
CA ALA A 23 -19.19 -8.88 3.14
C ALA A 23 -18.16 -10.02 3.18
N ARG A 24 -17.14 -10.00 2.32
CA ARG A 24 -16.00 -10.96 2.28
C ARG A 24 -14.74 -10.43 2.95
N ASN A 25 -14.86 -9.40 3.75
CA ASN A 25 -13.75 -8.82 4.53
C ASN A 25 -12.58 -8.30 3.65
N TYR A 26 -12.87 -7.83 2.42
CA TYR A 26 -11.88 -7.08 1.66
C TYR A 26 -11.65 -5.73 2.32
N SER A 27 -10.39 -5.27 2.34
CA SER A 27 -10.08 -3.97 2.94
C SER A 27 -10.77 -2.83 2.19
N PRO A 28 -11.21 -1.74 2.90
CA PRO A 28 -11.81 -0.57 2.26
C PRO A 28 -10.95 -0.01 1.12
N TYR A 29 -9.64 0.03 1.31
CA TYR A 29 -8.69 0.45 0.27
C TYR A 29 -8.74 -0.44 -0.97
N THR A 30 -8.85 -1.76 -0.81
CA THR A 30 -8.96 -2.69 -1.96
C THR A 30 -10.27 -2.47 -2.72
N ILE A 31 -11.37 -2.23 -2.00
CA ILE A 31 -12.68 -1.96 -2.59
C ILE A 31 -12.63 -0.65 -3.37
N GLU A 32 -12.09 0.41 -2.79
CA GLU A 32 -11.92 1.71 -3.44
C GLU A 32 -11.08 1.62 -4.73
N GLN A 33 -9.93 0.93 -4.68
CA GLN A 33 -9.07 0.74 -5.86
C GLN A 33 -9.79 -0.04 -6.97
N ARG A 34 -10.57 -1.07 -6.62
CA ARG A 34 -11.39 -1.81 -7.59
C ARG A 34 -12.49 -0.94 -8.17
N ASN A 35 -13.21 -0.20 -7.35
CA ASN A 35 -14.27 0.72 -7.78
C ASN A 35 -13.73 1.78 -8.74
N THR A 36 -12.57 2.36 -8.43
CA THR A 36 -11.91 3.35 -9.31
C THR A 36 -11.58 2.75 -10.67
N ALA A 37 -10.99 1.55 -10.70
CA ALA A 37 -10.61 0.91 -11.96
C ALA A 37 -11.82 0.49 -12.80
N ILE A 38 -12.84 -0.11 -12.17
CA ILE A 38 -14.08 -0.53 -12.84
C ILE A 38 -14.89 0.69 -13.27
N GLY A 39 -15.00 1.73 -12.43
CA GLY A 39 -15.68 2.98 -12.76
C GLY A 39 -15.07 3.67 -13.97
N ALA A 40 -13.74 3.67 -14.10
CA ALA A 40 -13.06 4.19 -15.29
C ALA A 40 -13.41 3.40 -16.57
N PHE A 41 -13.55 2.08 -16.47
CA PHE A 41 -14.03 1.24 -17.58
C PHE A 41 -15.49 1.55 -17.92
N ILE A 42 -16.37 1.65 -16.92
CA ILE A 42 -17.80 1.98 -17.11
C ILE A 42 -17.96 3.32 -17.82
N ALA A 43 -17.24 4.36 -17.37
CA ALA A 43 -17.27 5.67 -18.00
C ALA A 43 -16.79 5.62 -19.47
N TRP A 44 -15.74 4.84 -19.75
CA TRP A 44 -15.24 4.63 -21.10
C TRP A 44 -16.24 3.88 -22.00
N ALA A 45 -16.97 2.90 -21.45
CA ALA A 45 -18.00 2.12 -22.13
C ALA A 45 -19.24 2.96 -22.41
N ALA A 46 -19.69 3.78 -21.45
CA ALA A 46 -20.86 4.66 -21.59
C ALA A 46 -20.68 5.67 -22.74
N LEU A 47 -19.47 6.20 -22.95
CA LEU A 47 -19.14 7.04 -24.11
C LEU A 47 -19.31 6.32 -25.46
N ARG A 48 -19.56 5.02 -25.46
CA ARG A 48 -19.78 4.15 -26.64
C ARG A 48 -21.16 3.54 -26.65
N GLY A 49 -22.08 4.08 -25.82
CA GLY A 49 -23.46 3.63 -25.73
C GLY A 49 -23.65 2.28 -25.01
N VAL A 50 -22.61 1.81 -24.26
CA VAL A 50 -22.68 0.54 -23.55
C VAL A 50 -22.77 0.78 -22.06
N GLU A 51 -23.96 0.58 -21.50
CA GLU A 51 -24.23 0.82 -20.06
C GLU A 51 -24.57 -0.47 -19.31
N ARG A 52 -25.07 -1.51 -20.01
CA ARG A 52 -25.46 -2.78 -19.39
C ARG A 52 -24.32 -3.79 -19.47
N PRO A 53 -24.11 -4.61 -18.44
CA PRO A 53 -23.05 -5.62 -18.44
C PRO A 53 -23.23 -6.70 -19.52
N GLN A 54 -24.46 -6.98 -19.94
CA GLN A 54 -24.78 -7.96 -20.99
C GLN A 54 -24.28 -7.52 -22.37
N ASP A 55 -24.14 -6.22 -22.61
CA ASP A 55 -23.74 -5.67 -23.90
C ASP A 55 -22.21 -5.60 -24.04
N VAL A 56 -21.48 -5.93 -22.97
CA VAL A 56 -20.01 -5.95 -22.99
C VAL A 56 -19.52 -7.25 -23.61
N THR A 57 -18.76 -7.12 -24.69
CA THR A 57 -18.16 -8.24 -25.41
C THR A 57 -16.64 -8.31 -25.18
N ARG A 58 -16.04 -9.48 -25.44
CA ARG A 58 -14.59 -9.65 -25.41
C ARG A 58 -13.84 -8.64 -26.30
N PRO A 59 -14.23 -8.42 -27.59
CA PRO A 59 -13.58 -7.40 -28.42
C PRO A 59 -13.61 -5.99 -27.82
N MET A 60 -14.66 -5.66 -27.07
CA MET A 60 -14.75 -4.38 -26.36
C MET A 60 -13.73 -4.28 -25.23
N LEU A 61 -13.53 -5.35 -24.45
CA LEU A 61 -12.51 -5.37 -23.39
C LEU A 61 -11.09 -5.28 -23.98
N GLU A 62 -10.82 -5.95 -25.10
CA GLU A 62 -9.55 -5.85 -25.83
C GLU A 62 -9.33 -4.42 -26.38
N ARG A 63 -10.41 -3.75 -26.83
CA ARG A 63 -10.36 -2.34 -27.24
C ARG A 63 -10.05 -1.41 -26.05
N TYR A 64 -10.62 -1.69 -24.88
CA TYR A 64 -10.28 -0.95 -23.67
C TYR A 64 -8.82 -1.17 -23.25
N GLN A 65 -8.30 -2.38 -23.38
CA GLN A 65 -6.89 -2.68 -23.14
C GLN A 65 -5.98 -1.88 -24.09
N ARG A 66 -6.32 -1.80 -25.37
CA ARG A 66 -5.61 -0.93 -26.34
C ARG A 66 -5.73 0.55 -26.00
N HIS A 67 -6.90 0.98 -25.52
CA HIS A 67 -7.07 2.34 -25.00
C HIS A 67 -6.11 2.64 -23.85
N LEU A 68 -5.94 1.73 -22.88
CA LEU A 68 -4.97 1.88 -21.79
C LEU A 68 -3.52 1.92 -22.30
N PHE A 69 -3.18 1.15 -23.31
CA PHE A 69 -1.85 1.15 -23.93
C PHE A 69 -1.53 2.50 -24.59
N HIS A 70 -2.48 3.08 -25.30
CA HIS A 70 -2.31 4.40 -25.97
C HIS A 70 -2.48 5.58 -25.01
N HIS A 71 -3.01 5.35 -23.79
CA HIS A 71 -3.19 6.42 -22.82
C HIS A 71 -1.84 7.03 -22.43
N ARG A 72 -1.79 8.36 -22.39
CA ARG A 72 -0.62 9.11 -21.92
C ARG A 72 -0.95 9.79 -20.61
N LYS A 73 0.00 9.74 -19.68
CA LYS A 73 -0.06 10.49 -18.43
C LYS A 73 0.10 11.98 -18.68
N VAL A 74 -0.10 12.81 -17.66
CA VAL A 74 0.08 14.27 -17.74
C VAL A 74 1.50 14.65 -18.19
N ASP A 75 2.50 13.83 -17.83
CA ASP A 75 3.90 13.99 -18.23
C ASP A 75 4.21 13.45 -19.65
N GLY A 76 3.18 13.06 -20.44
CA GLY A 76 3.32 12.48 -21.77
C GLY A 76 3.76 11.01 -21.81
N ALA A 77 4.21 10.44 -20.70
CA ALA A 77 4.69 9.06 -20.66
C ALA A 77 3.55 8.03 -20.77
N PRO A 78 3.80 6.85 -21.38
CA PRO A 78 2.80 5.79 -21.44
C PRO A 78 2.55 5.18 -20.05
N LEU A 79 1.40 4.50 -19.89
CA LEU A 79 1.16 3.68 -18.72
C LEU A 79 2.08 2.45 -18.75
N ALA A 80 2.79 2.21 -17.64
CA ALA A 80 3.54 0.97 -17.48
C ALA A 80 2.63 -0.26 -17.60
N PHE A 81 3.09 -1.36 -18.18
CA PHE A 81 2.34 -2.61 -18.33
C PHE A 81 1.76 -3.11 -17.01
N ARG A 82 2.52 -2.99 -15.91
CA ARG A 82 2.05 -3.32 -14.57
C ARG A 82 0.84 -2.47 -14.14
N THR A 83 0.83 -1.18 -14.49
CA THR A 83 -0.30 -0.29 -14.21
C THR A 83 -1.52 -0.67 -15.05
N GLN A 84 -1.32 -1.00 -16.34
CA GLN A 84 -2.41 -1.47 -17.20
C GLN A 84 -3.00 -2.77 -16.63
N ALA A 85 -2.18 -3.75 -16.26
CA ALA A 85 -2.63 -4.99 -15.63
C ALA A 85 -3.40 -4.73 -14.32
N THR A 86 -2.94 -3.79 -13.49
CA THR A 86 -3.61 -3.40 -12.25
C THR A 86 -5.00 -2.80 -12.52
N ARG A 87 -5.20 -2.09 -13.62
CA ARG A 87 -6.51 -1.54 -14.03
C ARG A 87 -7.43 -2.61 -14.62
N LEU A 88 -6.90 -3.61 -15.31
CA LEU A 88 -7.68 -4.68 -15.96
C LEU A 88 -8.09 -5.80 -14.98
N THR A 89 -7.25 -6.12 -13.99
CA THR A 89 -7.52 -7.18 -13.01
C THR A 89 -8.86 -7.01 -12.26
N PRO A 90 -9.24 -5.82 -11.77
CA PRO A 90 -10.55 -5.58 -11.17
C PRO A 90 -11.72 -5.83 -12.14
N ILE A 91 -11.57 -5.48 -13.41
CA ILE A 91 -12.59 -5.68 -14.44
C ILE A 91 -12.82 -7.18 -14.66
N ARG A 92 -11.75 -8.00 -14.75
CA ARG A 92 -11.88 -9.48 -14.81
C ARG A 92 -12.61 -10.03 -13.59
N ALA A 93 -12.28 -9.53 -12.39
CA ALA A 93 -12.94 -9.97 -11.16
C ALA A 93 -14.42 -9.57 -11.13
N TYR A 94 -14.77 -8.40 -11.64
CA TYR A 94 -16.12 -7.89 -11.73
C TYR A 94 -16.99 -8.76 -12.69
N PHE A 95 -16.53 -9.01 -13.92
CA PHE A 95 -17.25 -9.85 -14.86
C PHE A 95 -17.32 -11.33 -14.41
N LYS A 96 -16.31 -11.84 -13.72
CA LYS A 96 -16.38 -13.15 -13.08
C LYS A 96 -17.48 -13.20 -12.02
N TRP A 97 -17.64 -12.13 -11.23
CA TRP A 97 -18.72 -12.04 -10.25
C TRP A 97 -20.09 -11.90 -10.93
N LEU A 98 -20.23 -11.04 -11.95
CA LEU A 98 -21.48 -10.88 -12.71
C LEU A 98 -21.96 -12.22 -13.31
N ALA A 99 -21.06 -13.02 -13.89
CA ALA A 99 -21.39 -14.34 -14.44
C ALA A 99 -21.82 -15.31 -13.33
N ARG A 100 -21.17 -15.29 -12.17
CA ARG A 100 -21.57 -16.11 -11.03
C ARG A 100 -22.94 -15.73 -10.48
N GLU A 101 -23.27 -14.44 -10.44
CA GLU A 101 -24.59 -13.94 -10.02
C GLU A 101 -25.65 -14.05 -11.14
N ARG A 102 -25.29 -14.67 -12.31
CA ARG A 102 -26.17 -14.85 -13.47
C ARG A 102 -26.70 -13.52 -14.06
N LEU A 103 -25.95 -12.44 -13.87
CA LEU A 103 -26.26 -11.12 -14.42
C LEU A 103 -25.76 -10.96 -15.87
N VAL A 104 -24.86 -11.83 -16.30
CA VAL A 104 -24.43 -12.04 -17.68
C VAL A 104 -24.45 -13.53 -17.99
N LEU A 105 -24.76 -13.89 -19.25
CA LEU A 105 -24.85 -15.28 -19.67
C LEU A 105 -23.49 -16.00 -19.64
N PHE A 106 -22.43 -15.29 -20.02
CA PHE A 106 -21.05 -15.77 -19.98
C PHE A 106 -20.10 -14.63 -19.57
N ASN A 107 -18.92 -14.98 -19.09
CA ASN A 107 -17.91 -13.99 -18.67
C ASN A 107 -17.12 -13.49 -19.89
N PRO A 108 -17.31 -12.25 -20.38
CA PRO A 108 -16.57 -11.73 -21.54
C PRO A 108 -15.08 -11.49 -21.25
N ALA A 109 -14.69 -11.51 -19.99
CA ALA A 109 -13.30 -11.30 -19.54
C ALA A 109 -12.57 -12.60 -19.19
N ALA A 110 -13.17 -13.78 -19.47
CA ALA A 110 -12.57 -15.07 -19.11
C ALA A 110 -11.17 -15.23 -19.72
N ASP A 111 -11.07 -15.00 -21.03
CA ASP A 111 -9.84 -15.17 -21.81
C ASP A 111 -9.09 -13.85 -22.06
N LEU A 112 -9.41 -12.78 -21.30
CA LEU A 112 -8.70 -11.52 -21.44
C LEU A 112 -7.28 -11.66 -20.92
N GLU A 113 -6.29 -11.65 -21.80
CA GLU A 113 -4.88 -11.69 -21.44
C GLU A 113 -4.43 -10.35 -20.86
N LEU A 114 -3.81 -10.41 -19.68
CA LEU A 114 -3.27 -9.22 -19.04
C LEU A 114 -1.87 -8.91 -19.61
N PRO A 115 -1.51 -7.62 -19.76
CA PRO A 115 -0.17 -7.23 -20.15
C PRO A 115 0.88 -7.81 -19.18
N ARG A 116 1.92 -8.43 -19.74
CA ARG A 116 3.04 -8.97 -18.97
C ARG A 116 3.95 -7.81 -18.56
N GLY A 117 4.14 -7.62 -17.27
CA GLY A 117 5.14 -6.69 -16.75
C GLY A 117 6.55 -7.26 -16.87
N GLU A 118 7.52 -6.39 -17.10
CA GLU A 118 8.93 -6.78 -17.00
C GLU A 118 9.24 -7.25 -15.58
N LYS A 119 9.91 -8.39 -15.47
CA LYS A 119 10.50 -8.84 -14.21
C LYS A 119 11.83 -8.11 -14.05
N ARG A 120 11.83 -7.04 -13.28
CA ARG A 120 13.07 -6.35 -12.90
C ARG A 120 13.54 -6.88 -11.55
N LEU A 121 14.81 -7.16 -11.42
CA LEU A 121 15.44 -7.38 -10.11
C LEU A 121 15.29 -6.11 -9.26
N PRO A 122 15.21 -6.23 -7.92
CA PRO A 122 15.21 -5.07 -7.04
C PRO A 122 16.49 -4.25 -7.29
N ALA A 123 16.34 -3.09 -7.94
CA ALA A 123 17.49 -2.26 -8.34
C ALA A 123 18.10 -1.47 -7.17
N ASN A 124 17.40 -1.36 -6.06
CA ASN A 124 17.79 -0.51 -4.93
C ASN A 124 17.84 -1.35 -3.64
N ILE A 125 18.99 -1.97 -3.39
CA ILE A 125 19.31 -2.61 -2.10
C ILE A 125 20.41 -1.76 -1.47
N LEU A 126 20.23 -1.32 -0.23
CA LEU A 126 21.23 -0.55 0.49
C LEU A 126 22.36 -1.47 0.99
N SER A 127 23.59 -1.00 0.94
CA SER A 127 24.67 -1.62 1.69
C SER A 127 24.55 -1.30 3.19
N PRO A 128 25.22 -2.03 4.07
CA PRO A 128 25.26 -1.69 5.50
C PRO A 128 25.69 -0.25 5.75
N ASP A 129 26.72 0.25 5.08
CA ASP A 129 27.23 1.61 5.23
C ASP A 129 26.21 2.66 4.77
N GLU A 130 25.48 2.40 3.68
CA GLU A 130 24.39 3.26 3.21
C GLU A 130 23.23 3.31 4.20
N VAL A 131 22.92 2.18 4.84
CA VAL A 131 21.91 2.14 5.92
C VAL A 131 22.38 3.00 7.10
N GLU A 132 23.63 2.85 7.54
CA GLU A 132 24.16 3.64 8.66
C GLU A 132 24.14 5.14 8.35
N ALA A 133 24.49 5.54 7.13
CA ALA A 133 24.43 6.94 6.70
C ALA A 133 22.99 7.51 6.79
N ILE A 134 21.97 6.74 6.40
CA ILE A 134 20.57 7.17 6.54
C ILE A 134 20.15 7.20 8.01
N LEU A 135 20.56 6.20 8.78
CA LEU A 135 20.24 6.11 10.21
C LEU A 135 20.86 7.27 11.01
N ALA A 136 21.99 7.80 10.60
CA ALA A 136 22.64 8.96 11.23
C ALA A 136 21.93 10.30 10.96
N GLY A 137 20.99 10.35 10.00
CA GLY A 137 20.35 11.59 9.58
C GLY A 137 19.41 12.27 10.58
N PRO A 138 18.67 11.56 11.45
CA PRO A 138 17.80 12.20 12.45
C PRO A 138 18.57 12.98 13.51
N ASP A 139 18.11 14.21 13.82
CA ASP A 139 18.64 15.03 14.91
C ASP A 139 18.16 14.50 16.26
N LEU A 140 19.04 13.79 16.96
CA LEU A 140 18.73 13.13 18.23
C LEU A 140 18.49 14.11 19.40
N ALA A 141 18.82 15.40 19.27
CA ALA A 141 18.51 16.40 20.26
C ALA A 141 17.03 16.78 20.32
N THR A 142 16.24 16.35 19.33
CA THR A 142 14.81 16.63 19.24
C THR A 142 13.96 15.38 19.49
N PRO A 143 12.79 15.50 20.15
CA PRO A 143 11.88 14.38 20.33
C PRO A 143 11.44 13.73 19.01
N GLN A 144 11.29 14.54 17.96
CA GLN A 144 10.95 14.08 16.62
C GLN A 144 12.09 13.31 15.97
N GLY A 145 13.32 13.73 16.15
CA GLY A 145 14.49 13.04 15.60
C GLY A 145 14.75 11.70 16.30
N LEU A 146 14.61 11.65 17.63
CA LEU A 146 14.71 10.40 18.38
C LEU A 146 13.62 9.40 17.94
N ARG A 147 12.39 9.86 17.75
CA ARG A 147 11.31 9.07 17.12
C ARG A 147 11.70 8.55 15.73
N ASP A 148 12.21 9.42 14.89
CA ASP A 148 12.54 9.09 13.50
C ASP A 148 13.68 8.07 13.43
N ARG A 149 14.68 8.19 14.32
CA ARG A 149 15.72 7.18 14.49
C ARG A 149 15.10 5.82 14.87
N ALA A 150 14.23 5.77 15.86
CA ALA A 150 13.55 4.54 16.27
C ALA A 150 12.71 3.94 15.14
N ILE A 151 12.03 4.77 14.33
CA ILE A 151 11.29 4.34 13.14
C ILE A 151 12.22 3.68 12.12
N LEU A 152 13.32 4.32 11.74
CA LEU A 152 14.26 3.81 10.74
C LEU A 152 14.89 2.50 11.19
N GLU A 153 15.34 2.42 12.45
CA GLU A 153 15.86 1.18 13.04
C GLU A 153 14.82 0.04 13.05
N THR A 154 13.57 0.35 13.38
CA THR A 154 12.49 -0.63 13.37
C THR A 154 12.24 -1.15 11.94
N LEU A 155 12.19 -0.27 10.94
CA LEU A 155 12.01 -0.66 9.53
C LEU A 155 13.14 -1.56 9.05
N TYR A 156 14.38 -1.25 9.40
CA TYR A 156 15.55 -2.00 9.01
C TYR A 156 15.61 -3.37 9.70
N ALA A 157 15.44 -3.41 11.02
CA ALA A 157 15.56 -4.64 11.79
C ALA A 157 14.44 -5.65 11.51
N THR A 158 13.23 -5.19 11.17
CA THR A 158 12.03 -6.04 11.15
C THR A 158 11.43 -6.25 9.77
N ALA A 159 11.84 -5.47 8.79
CA ALA A 159 11.23 -5.47 7.45
C ALA A 159 9.69 -5.34 7.45
N ILE A 160 9.07 -4.79 8.50
CA ILE A 160 7.61 -4.61 8.57
C ILE A 160 7.12 -3.59 7.55
N ARG A 161 5.85 -3.68 7.19
CA ARG A 161 5.25 -2.75 6.23
C ARG A 161 4.98 -1.41 6.88
N ARG A 162 5.04 -0.32 6.08
CA ARG A 162 4.72 1.04 6.53
C ARG A 162 3.42 1.14 7.34
N LEU A 163 2.34 0.51 6.87
CA LEU A 163 1.05 0.54 7.57
C LEU A 163 1.07 -0.28 8.87
N GLU A 164 1.89 -1.31 8.93
CA GLU A 164 2.08 -2.09 10.14
C GLU A 164 2.85 -1.27 11.19
N LEU A 165 3.93 -0.61 10.79
CA LEU A 165 4.73 0.25 11.67
C LEU A 165 3.88 1.37 12.32
N ILE A 166 3.09 2.10 11.55
CA ILE A 166 2.28 3.21 12.10
C ILE A 166 1.14 2.76 12.99
N ARG A 167 0.77 1.47 12.95
CA ARG A 167 -0.27 0.87 13.80
C ARG A 167 0.29 0.19 15.04
N LEU A 168 1.60 0.18 15.22
CA LEU A 168 2.20 -0.38 16.42
C LEU A 168 1.74 0.39 17.64
N SER A 169 1.38 -0.37 18.68
CA SER A 169 1.15 0.13 20.02
C SER A 169 2.40 -0.04 20.87
N VAL A 170 2.52 0.73 21.93
CA VAL A 170 3.57 0.53 22.96
C VAL A 170 3.52 -0.88 23.57
N PHE A 171 2.35 -1.53 23.58
CA PHE A 171 2.13 -2.89 24.08
C PHE A 171 2.50 -3.97 23.07
N ASP A 172 2.82 -3.63 21.82
CA ASP A 172 3.20 -4.60 20.80
C ASP A 172 4.71 -4.93 20.82
N VAL A 173 5.49 -4.27 21.66
CA VAL A 173 6.95 -4.46 21.78
C VAL A 173 7.27 -5.26 23.03
N ASP A 174 7.73 -6.50 22.85
CA ASP A 174 8.22 -7.36 23.93
C ASP A 174 9.76 -7.24 24.00
N TYR A 175 10.23 -6.46 24.93
CA TYR A 175 11.66 -6.20 25.14
C TYR A 175 12.39 -7.44 25.69
N ALA A 176 11.72 -8.24 26.55
CA ALA A 176 12.32 -9.40 27.16
C ALA A 176 12.56 -10.53 26.14
N ARG A 177 11.57 -10.78 25.30
CA ARG A 177 11.63 -11.79 24.24
C ARG A 177 12.24 -11.29 22.93
N LYS A 178 12.49 -9.99 22.82
CA LYS A 178 13.00 -9.31 21.60
C LYS A 178 12.08 -9.53 20.40
N LEU A 179 10.80 -9.28 20.57
CA LEU A 179 9.76 -9.50 19.58
C LEU A 179 8.90 -8.25 19.40
N ILE A 180 8.36 -8.10 18.19
CA ILE A 180 7.28 -7.13 17.88
C ILE A 180 6.07 -7.90 17.35
N VAL A 181 4.90 -7.64 17.94
CA VAL A 181 3.63 -8.20 17.50
C VAL A 181 3.02 -7.29 16.44
N VAL A 182 2.91 -7.77 15.21
CA VAL A 182 2.26 -7.05 14.12
C VAL A 182 0.82 -7.53 14.03
N ARG A 183 -0.12 -6.66 14.42
CA ARG A 183 -1.56 -6.95 14.37
C ARG A 183 -2.16 -6.52 13.04
N LYS A 184 -3.16 -7.28 12.56
CA LYS A 184 -3.93 -6.99 11.33
C LYS A 184 -3.03 -6.67 10.13
N GLY A 185 -2.00 -7.48 9.93
CA GLY A 185 -1.11 -7.39 8.78
C GLY A 185 -1.82 -7.68 7.46
N LYS A 186 -1.07 -7.89 6.36
CA LYS A 186 -1.66 -8.21 5.04
C LYS A 186 -2.54 -9.46 5.12
N GLY A 187 -3.79 -9.32 4.69
CA GLY A 187 -4.80 -10.38 4.80
C GLY A 187 -5.41 -10.49 6.20
N ASN A 188 -5.34 -9.43 7.02
CA ASN A 188 -5.86 -9.37 8.39
C ASN A 188 -5.28 -10.45 9.32
N LYS A 189 -3.99 -10.81 9.11
CA LYS A 189 -3.29 -11.83 9.90
C LYS A 189 -2.32 -11.19 10.87
N ASP A 190 -2.33 -11.64 12.10
CA ASP A 190 -1.34 -11.29 13.12
C ASP A 190 -0.08 -12.12 12.90
N ARG A 191 1.08 -11.57 13.24
CA ARG A 191 2.35 -12.28 13.25
C ARG A 191 3.31 -11.66 14.23
N ILE A 192 4.23 -12.47 14.71
CA ILE A 192 5.35 -12.06 15.56
C ILE A 192 6.58 -11.89 14.66
N VAL A 193 7.35 -10.82 14.91
CA VAL A 193 8.57 -10.51 14.18
C VAL A 193 9.72 -10.37 15.18
N PRO A 194 10.79 -11.17 15.05
CA PRO A 194 12.01 -10.98 15.84
C PRO A 194 12.62 -9.59 15.59
N THR A 195 13.19 -9.01 16.63
CA THR A 195 13.76 -7.67 16.60
C THR A 195 15.12 -7.64 17.28
N GLY A 196 16.13 -7.05 16.65
CA GLY A 196 17.45 -6.95 17.22
C GLY A 196 17.52 -6.00 18.43
N ALA A 197 18.46 -6.26 19.34
CA ALA A 197 18.66 -5.46 20.57
C ALA A 197 18.86 -3.96 20.27
N ARG A 198 19.56 -3.62 19.16
CA ARG A 198 19.80 -2.25 18.73
C ARG A 198 18.50 -1.49 18.45
N ALA A 199 17.59 -2.09 17.65
CA ALA A 199 16.31 -1.45 17.33
C ALA A 199 15.43 -1.32 18.59
N LEU A 200 15.43 -2.30 19.48
CA LEU A 200 14.72 -2.23 20.76
C LEU A 200 15.27 -1.13 21.66
N GLY A 201 16.60 -0.94 21.70
CA GLY A 201 17.21 0.16 22.43
C GLY A 201 16.73 1.52 21.94
N TRP A 202 16.67 1.73 20.63
CA TRP A 202 16.14 2.98 20.06
C TRP A 202 14.63 3.16 20.29
N ILE A 203 13.85 2.09 20.24
CA ILE A 203 12.43 2.16 20.58
C ILE A 203 12.24 2.50 22.04
N ALA A 204 13.05 1.92 22.96
CA ALA A 204 13.00 2.23 24.38
C ALA A 204 13.39 3.69 24.66
N ALA A 205 14.51 4.17 24.12
CA ALA A 205 14.93 5.56 24.26
C ALA A 205 13.84 6.52 23.77
N TYR A 206 13.27 6.26 22.60
CA TYR A 206 12.15 7.07 22.12
C TYR A 206 10.93 7.00 23.04
N ARG A 207 10.52 5.80 23.49
CA ARG A 207 9.35 5.59 24.36
C ARG A 207 9.50 6.34 25.69
N ASP A 208 10.70 6.30 26.27
CA ASP A 208 10.94 6.79 27.62
C ASP A 208 11.31 8.28 27.65
N GLU A 209 12.07 8.77 26.67
CA GLU A 209 12.61 10.13 26.68
C GLU A 209 11.80 11.12 25.81
N ALA A 210 11.37 10.70 24.61
CA ALA A 210 10.78 11.60 23.64
C ALA A 210 9.24 11.47 23.51
N ARG A 211 8.71 10.25 23.59
CA ARG A 211 7.26 10.03 23.41
C ARG A 211 6.41 10.78 24.45
N PRO A 212 6.76 10.86 25.74
CA PRO A 212 6.01 11.63 26.72
C PRO A 212 5.86 13.10 26.34
N GLN A 213 6.85 13.69 25.68
CA GLN A 213 6.81 15.08 25.20
C GLN A 213 5.93 15.26 23.95
N LEU A 214 5.60 14.18 23.25
CA LEU A 214 4.75 14.18 22.05
C LEU A 214 3.30 13.80 22.34
N VAL A 215 3.00 13.23 23.50
CA VAL A 215 1.63 12.92 23.90
C VAL A 215 0.85 14.21 24.14
N CYS A 216 -0.29 14.35 23.49
CA CYS A 216 -1.21 15.47 23.66
C CYS A 216 -2.62 14.90 23.95
N GLY A 217 -3.13 15.15 25.16
CA GLY A 217 -4.43 14.64 25.60
C GLY A 217 -4.41 13.16 25.99
N ALA A 218 -5.50 12.46 25.76
CA ALA A 218 -5.60 11.04 26.06
C ALA A 218 -4.68 10.21 25.19
N ASP A 219 -3.85 9.37 25.80
CA ASP A 219 -2.92 8.47 25.11
C ASP A 219 -3.64 7.17 24.70
N ASP A 220 -3.79 6.95 23.41
CA ASP A 220 -4.37 5.73 22.84
C ASP A 220 -3.39 4.55 22.75
N GLY A 221 -2.17 4.73 23.23
CA GLY A 221 -1.11 3.74 23.20
C GLY A 221 -0.40 3.60 21.84
N THR A 222 -0.69 4.45 20.85
CA THR A 222 0.06 4.47 19.59
C THR A 222 1.55 4.66 19.85
N LEU A 223 2.40 3.79 19.28
CA LEU A 223 3.84 3.84 19.55
C LEU A 223 4.47 5.11 18.96
N PHE A 224 4.34 5.35 17.65
CA PHE A 224 5.00 6.47 16.96
C PHE A 224 4.05 7.64 16.73
N LEU A 225 4.26 8.72 17.43
CA LEU A 225 3.40 9.91 17.45
C LEU A 225 3.95 11.05 16.56
N THR A 226 3.05 11.85 16.03
CA THR A 226 3.38 13.18 15.47
C THR A 226 3.66 14.18 16.61
N GLY A 227 4.19 15.36 16.29
CA GLY A 227 4.32 16.46 17.29
C GLY A 227 2.97 17.01 17.81
N LYS A 228 1.83 16.44 17.35
CA LYS A 228 0.48 16.75 17.82
C LYS A 228 -0.17 15.57 18.57
N GLY A 229 0.61 14.58 18.99
CA GLY A 229 0.14 13.41 19.73
C GLY A 229 -0.69 12.41 18.92
N GLN A 230 -0.70 12.50 17.61
CA GLN A 230 -1.50 11.64 16.73
C GLN A 230 -0.64 10.60 16.02
N ALA A 231 -1.24 9.49 15.59
CA ALA A 231 -0.58 8.52 14.71
C ALA A 231 -0.07 9.20 13.42
N ILE A 232 1.09 8.75 12.93
CA ILE A 232 1.71 9.31 11.72
C ILE A 232 0.90 8.88 10.49
N ALA A 233 0.43 9.84 9.68
CA ALA A 233 -0.24 9.53 8.43
C ALA A 233 0.72 8.81 7.44
N PRO A 234 0.25 7.79 6.70
CA PRO A 234 1.10 6.96 5.82
C PRO A 234 1.92 7.77 4.81
N LYS A 235 1.32 8.80 4.21
CA LYS A 235 1.99 9.67 3.23
C LYS A 235 3.11 10.50 3.90
N LYS A 236 2.87 11.00 5.12
CA LYS A 236 3.86 11.77 5.89
C LYS A 236 5.05 10.91 6.27
N LEU A 237 4.83 9.66 6.72
CA LEU A 237 5.93 8.74 7.02
C LEU A 237 6.76 8.45 5.77
N THR A 238 6.11 8.15 4.63
CA THR A 238 6.83 7.92 3.36
C THR A 238 7.70 9.10 2.96
N GLY A 239 7.16 10.32 3.03
CA GLY A 239 7.91 11.55 2.71
C GLY A 239 9.09 11.77 3.65
N ARG A 240 8.90 11.53 4.94
CA ARG A 240 9.96 11.70 5.96
C ARG A 240 11.11 10.72 5.77
N VAL A 241 10.81 9.42 5.62
CA VAL A 241 11.84 8.41 5.34
C VAL A 241 12.54 8.70 4.01
N GLY A 242 11.78 9.11 2.97
CA GLY A 242 12.36 9.52 1.69
C GLY A 242 13.29 10.73 1.79
N ALA A 243 12.98 11.69 2.68
CA ALA A 243 13.85 12.83 2.92
C ALA A 243 15.19 12.43 3.57
N TYR A 244 15.19 11.50 4.53
CA TYR A 244 16.43 10.97 5.11
C TYR A 244 17.26 10.18 4.07
N VAL A 245 16.61 9.39 3.22
CA VAL A 245 17.30 8.69 2.11
C VAL A 245 17.94 9.69 1.15
N ALA A 246 17.23 10.76 0.78
CA ALA A 246 17.76 11.80 -0.10
C ALA A 246 18.89 12.60 0.55
N ALA A 247 18.78 12.95 1.85
CA ALA A 247 19.78 13.70 2.60
C ALA A 247 21.09 12.93 2.80
N ALA A 248 21.04 11.59 2.76
CA ALA A 248 22.24 10.74 2.84
C ALA A 248 23.12 10.82 1.57
N GLY A 249 22.73 11.55 0.53
CA GLY A 249 23.53 11.76 -0.69
C GLY A 249 23.76 10.53 -1.56
N LEU A 250 22.93 9.49 -1.37
CA LEU A 250 23.06 8.23 -2.08
C LEU A 250 22.48 8.31 -3.50
N SER A 251 23.03 7.55 -4.44
CA SER A 251 22.47 7.40 -5.80
C SER A 251 21.13 6.64 -5.83
N LYS A 252 20.74 6.05 -4.71
CA LYS A 252 19.53 5.24 -4.54
C LYS A 252 18.37 6.09 -4.05
N THR A 253 17.18 5.83 -4.58
CA THR A 253 15.95 6.52 -4.20
C THR A 253 14.95 5.54 -3.61
N GLY A 254 14.14 6.01 -2.68
CA GLY A 254 13.12 5.17 -2.06
C GLY A 254 12.63 5.72 -0.72
N SER A 255 11.95 4.88 0.03
CA SER A 255 11.42 5.20 1.36
C SER A 255 11.28 3.91 2.19
N CYS A 256 10.22 3.75 2.99
CA CYS A 256 10.00 2.56 3.82
C CYS A 256 10.14 1.21 3.08
N HIS A 257 9.79 1.15 1.79
CA HIS A 257 9.96 -0.07 1.00
C HIS A 257 11.42 -0.40 0.70
N LEU A 258 12.28 0.62 0.60
CA LEU A 258 13.71 0.44 0.40
C LEU A 258 14.32 -0.33 1.59
N PHE A 259 14.05 0.10 2.81
CA PHE A 259 14.47 -0.62 4.02
C PHE A 259 13.97 -2.06 4.06
N ARG A 260 12.70 -2.26 3.70
CA ARG A 260 12.13 -3.60 3.68
C ARG A 260 12.78 -4.52 2.63
N HIS A 261 13.08 -4.02 1.44
CA HIS A 261 13.78 -4.78 0.41
C HIS A 261 15.21 -5.11 0.87
N THR A 262 15.90 -4.12 1.41
CA THR A 262 17.27 -4.29 1.95
C THR A 262 17.30 -5.34 3.06
N ALA A 263 16.46 -5.18 4.09
CA ALA A 263 16.41 -6.13 5.20
C ALA A 263 16.04 -7.55 4.74
N ALA A 264 15.06 -7.69 3.83
CA ALA A 264 14.68 -9.00 3.31
C ALA A 264 15.78 -9.67 2.50
N THR A 265 16.56 -8.91 1.72
CA THR A 265 17.70 -9.45 0.95
C THR A 265 18.82 -9.87 1.88
N LEU A 266 19.23 -9.01 2.82
CA LEU A 266 20.28 -9.33 3.78
C LEU A 266 19.94 -10.54 4.67
N MET A 267 18.65 -10.74 4.99
CA MET A 267 18.19 -11.94 5.72
C MET A 267 18.23 -13.23 4.89
N LEU A 268 18.31 -13.15 3.56
CA LEU A 268 18.41 -14.31 2.67
C LEU A 268 19.88 -14.65 2.34
N GLU A 269 20.78 -13.69 2.50
CA GLU A 269 22.20 -13.83 2.23
C GLU A 269 22.99 -14.36 3.45
N ASN A 270 22.39 -14.29 4.65
CA ASN A 270 22.92 -14.83 5.91
C ASN A 270 22.08 -16.03 6.39
#